data_6a930f5f3a8e31f56f447fd3d1015179
#
_entry.id   6a930f5f3a8e31f56f447fd3d1015179
#
_cell.length_a   1.000
_cell.length_b   1.000
_cell.length_c   1.000
_cell.angle_alpha   90.00
_cell.angle_beta   90.00
_cell.angle_gamma   90.00
#
_symmetry.space_group_name_H-M   'P 1'
#
loop_
_entity.id
_entity.type
_entity.pdbx_description
1 polymer ?
#
loop_
_entity_poly.entity_id
_entity_poly.type
_entity_poly.pdbx_seq_one_letter_code
_entity_poly.pdbx_strand_id
1 'polypeptide(L)'
;DRRRARALEHMAPGNLHEVVITAIVVRDGKFLLERRAMTKQRFPGKWTVPGGKLEPSDYLSLPKDTEHYWYNVLERTLAREVQEEVGIDIANIRYLTSLARVHEDGTPSLVISCLADYAGGDIRLQPEELDDARWITLDEAQALDLIDGIYDELAMADRAQKGHEHGQWHRVV
;
A
#
# COMPACT_ATOMS: atom_id res chain seq x y z
N ASP A 1 -26.69 -1.71 8.53
CA ASP A 1 -26.82 -0.35 9.03
C ASP A 1 -27.52 0.53 7.99
N ARG A 2 -28.73 1.02 8.31
CA ARG A 2 -29.62 1.77 7.39
C ARG A 2 -29.03 3.10 6.91
N ARG A 3 -28.10 3.70 7.65
CA ARG A 3 -27.39 4.94 7.25
C ARG A 3 -26.34 4.65 6.17
N ARG A 4 -25.69 3.49 6.24
CA ARG A 4 -24.70 3.04 5.25
C ARG A 4 -25.37 2.69 3.92
N ALA A 5 -26.51 2.01 3.97
CA ALA A 5 -27.31 1.70 2.79
C ALA A 5 -27.82 2.97 2.08
N ARG A 6 -28.28 3.97 2.84
CA ARG A 6 -28.82 5.22 2.29
C ARG A 6 -27.75 6.13 1.65
N ALA A 7 -26.49 6.08 2.14
CA ALA A 7 -25.39 6.81 1.53
C ALA A 7 -24.98 6.22 0.17
N LEU A 8 -25.04 4.89 0.02
CA LEU A 8 -24.73 4.20 -1.22
C LEU A 8 -25.80 4.36 -2.30
N GLU A 9 -27.07 4.54 -1.92
CA GLU A 9 -28.19 4.75 -2.85
C GLU A 9 -28.14 6.09 -3.59
N HIS A 10 -27.35 7.07 -3.10
CA HIS A 10 -27.23 8.41 -3.70
C HIS A 10 -25.92 8.64 -4.44
N MET A 11 -25.07 7.63 -4.53
CA MET A 11 -23.81 7.72 -5.28
C MET A 11 -24.04 7.26 -6.72
N ALA A 12 -23.69 8.11 -7.68
CA ALA A 12 -23.77 7.76 -9.09
C ALA A 12 -22.94 6.50 -9.37
N PRO A 13 -23.50 5.47 -10.04
CA PRO A 13 -22.74 4.30 -10.45
C PRO A 13 -21.54 4.73 -11.32
N GLY A 14 -20.33 4.27 -11.00
CA GLY A 14 -19.12 4.51 -11.80
C GLY A 14 -18.07 5.43 -11.16
N ASN A 15 -18.41 6.14 -10.07
CA ASN A 15 -17.44 7.01 -9.39
C ASN A 15 -16.82 6.37 -8.12
N LEU A 16 -17.19 5.13 -7.80
CA LEU A 16 -16.69 4.44 -6.63
C LEU A 16 -15.40 3.70 -6.95
N HIS A 17 -14.34 4.04 -6.24
CA HIS A 17 -13.06 3.35 -6.30
C HIS A 17 -12.73 2.71 -4.96
N GLU A 18 -12.15 1.53 -4.98
CA GLU A 18 -11.37 1.08 -3.83
C GLU A 18 -10.16 2.00 -3.70
N VAL A 19 -9.91 2.54 -2.52
CA VAL A 19 -8.68 3.27 -2.22
C VAL A 19 -7.73 2.30 -1.53
N VAL A 20 -6.60 2.05 -2.16
CA VAL A 20 -5.52 1.20 -1.63
C VAL A 20 -4.34 2.09 -1.33
N ILE A 21 -3.71 1.89 -0.18
CA ILE A 21 -2.47 2.59 0.18
C ILE A 21 -1.37 1.58 0.43
N THR A 22 -0.19 1.84 -0.11
CA THR A 22 0.97 0.95 -0.02
C THR A 22 2.20 1.68 0.48
N ALA A 23 3.10 0.95 1.14
CA ALA A 23 4.37 1.48 1.65
C ALA A 23 5.56 0.79 1.00
N ILE A 24 6.39 1.54 0.30
CA ILE A 24 7.76 1.13 -0.02
C ILE A 24 8.61 1.51 1.18
N VAL A 25 8.86 0.54 2.05
CA VAL A 25 9.64 0.75 3.28
C VAL A 25 11.11 0.56 2.97
N VAL A 26 11.91 1.56 3.34
CA VAL A 26 13.36 1.58 3.09
C VAL A 26 14.12 1.36 4.38
N ARG A 27 15.14 0.49 4.31
CA ARG A 27 16.12 0.25 5.37
C ARG A 27 17.47 -0.07 4.74
N ASP A 28 18.50 0.71 5.03
CA ASP A 28 19.88 0.47 4.59
C ASP A 28 20.01 0.19 3.08
N GLY A 29 19.29 0.96 2.24
CA GLY A 29 19.28 0.81 0.79
C GLY A 29 18.52 -0.40 0.26
N LYS A 30 17.77 -1.09 1.11
CA LYS A 30 16.89 -2.22 0.76
C LYS A 30 15.44 -1.84 0.95
N PHE A 31 14.58 -2.54 0.22
CA PHE A 31 13.12 -2.42 0.28
C PHE A 31 12.51 -3.64 0.92
N LEU A 32 11.47 -3.45 1.74
CA LEU A 32 10.69 -4.56 2.25
C LEU A 32 9.70 -5.04 1.19
N LEU A 33 9.83 -6.28 0.76
CA LEU A 33 8.83 -6.98 -0.05
C LEU A 33 8.23 -8.14 0.73
N GLU A 34 6.98 -8.40 0.46
CA GLU A 34 6.19 -9.48 1.03
C GLU A 34 5.57 -10.33 -0.06
N ARG A 35 5.40 -11.64 0.20
CA ARG A 35 4.73 -12.56 -0.72
C ARG A 35 3.34 -12.89 -0.20
N ARG A 36 2.36 -12.64 -1.03
CA ARG A 36 0.95 -12.93 -0.75
C ARG A 36 0.71 -14.42 -0.60
N ALA A 37 -0.05 -14.81 0.42
CA ALA A 37 -0.42 -16.21 0.62
C ALA A 37 -1.16 -16.77 -0.60
N MET A 38 -0.95 -18.06 -0.88
CA MET A 38 -1.60 -18.73 -2.01
C MET A 38 -3.13 -18.81 -1.89
N THR A 39 -3.67 -18.59 -0.70
CA THR A 39 -5.11 -18.55 -0.41
C THR A 39 -5.79 -17.24 -0.78
N LYS A 40 -5.03 -16.21 -1.14
CA LYS A 40 -5.58 -14.90 -1.51
C LYS A 40 -6.30 -14.96 -2.87
N GLN A 41 -7.45 -14.29 -2.99
CA GLN A 41 -8.20 -14.23 -4.24
C GLN A 41 -7.48 -13.41 -5.32
N ARG A 42 -6.87 -12.28 -4.93
CA ARG A 42 -6.13 -11.41 -5.84
C ARG A 42 -4.64 -11.65 -5.67
N PHE A 43 -3.94 -11.89 -6.78
CA PHE A 43 -2.49 -12.04 -6.85
C PHE A 43 -1.90 -13.09 -5.88
N PRO A 44 -2.43 -14.33 -5.82
CA PRO A 44 -1.87 -15.35 -4.94
C PRO A 44 -0.41 -15.65 -5.31
N GLY A 45 0.44 -15.76 -4.29
CA GLY A 45 1.87 -16.09 -4.46
C GLY A 45 2.75 -15.00 -5.06
N LYS A 46 2.19 -13.85 -5.43
CA LYS A 46 2.95 -12.73 -5.98
C LYS A 46 3.65 -11.93 -4.88
N TRP A 47 4.79 -11.36 -5.23
CA TRP A 47 5.51 -10.42 -4.39
C TRP A 47 5.00 -8.99 -4.60
N THR A 48 4.90 -8.26 -3.51
CA THR A 48 4.43 -6.89 -3.48
C THR A 48 5.03 -6.14 -2.29
N VAL A 49 4.60 -4.91 -2.07
CA VAL A 49 4.93 -4.11 -0.89
C VAL A 49 3.76 -4.14 0.11
N PRO A 50 4.01 -3.92 1.41
CA PRO A 50 2.94 -3.87 2.42
C PRO A 50 1.91 -2.78 2.12
N GLY A 51 0.68 -3.03 2.52
CA GLY A 51 -0.40 -2.05 2.39
C GLY A 51 -1.78 -2.66 2.54
N GLY A 52 -2.80 -1.84 2.39
CA GLY A 52 -4.18 -2.28 2.55
C GLY A 52 -5.17 -1.33 1.93
N LYS A 53 -6.44 -1.71 2.00
CA LYS A 53 -7.54 -0.87 1.60
C LYS A 53 -7.89 0.11 2.71
N LEU A 54 -8.22 1.34 2.31
CA LEU A 54 -8.85 2.28 3.22
C LEU A 54 -10.32 1.87 3.41
N GLU A 55 -10.67 1.55 4.64
CA GLU A 55 -12.02 1.21 5.03
C GLU A 55 -12.63 2.33 5.91
N PRO A 56 -13.93 2.60 5.83
CA PRO A 56 -14.56 3.59 6.72
C PRO A 56 -14.34 3.29 8.21
N SER A 57 -14.18 2.02 8.59
CA SER A 57 -13.84 1.60 9.94
C SER A 57 -12.50 2.13 10.45
N ASP A 58 -11.58 2.49 9.55
CA ASP A 58 -10.26 3.00 9.92
C ASP A 58 -10.31 4.36 10.61
N TYR A 59 -11.38 5.13 10.40
CA TYR A 59 -11.52 6.46 10.97
C TYR A 59 -12.86 6.73 11.68
N LEU A 60 -13.95 6.04 11.32
CA LEU A 60 -15.27 6.33 11.90
C LEU A 60 -15.38 6.08 13.41
N SER A 61 -14.52 5.22 13.97
CA SER A 61 -14.44 4.95 15.40
C SER A 61 -13.59 5.97 16.17
N LEU A 62 -12.85 6.82 15.46
CA LEU A 62 -11.98 7.82 16.05
C LEU A 62 -12.72 9.14 16.28
N PRO A 63 -12.33 9.95 17.27
CA PRO A 63 -12.81 11.31 17.39
C PRO A 63 -12.37 12.10 16.15
N LYS A 64 -13.23 13.00 15.69
CA LYS A 64 -12.88 13.92 14.61
C LYS A 64 -11.85 14.95 15.10
N ASP A 65 -10.96 15.35 14.20
CA ASP A 65 -9.98 16.39 14.48
C ASP A 65 -10.58 17.80 14.34
N THR A 66 -11.64 17.93 13.51
CA THR A 66 -12.46 19.16 13.35
C THR A 66 -13.94 18.80 13.44
N GLU A 67 -14.83 19.76 13.21
CA GLU A 67 -16.28 19.52 13.20
C GLU A 67 -16.69 18.41 12.22
N HIS A 68 -16.01 18.30 11.07
CA HIS A 68 -16.42 17.40 10.00
C HIS A 68 -15.37 16.39 9.57
N TYR A 69 -14.07 16.58 9.89
CA TYR A 69 -12.97 15.86 9.27
C TYR A 69 -12.09 15.08 10.24
N TRP A 70 -11.52 14.00 9.72
CA TRP A 70 -10.38 13.26 10.26
C TRP A 70 -9.17 13.54 9.38
N TYR A 71 -8.03 13.86 9.99
CA TYR A 71 -6.76 14.09 9.29
C TYR A 71 -5.82 12.90 9.42
N ASN A 72 -4.79 12.88 8.58
CA ASN A 72 -3.76 11.82 8.55
C ASN A 72 -4.36 10.41 8.44
N VAL A 73 -5.45 10.26 7.73
CA VAL A 73 -6.18 8.99 7.62
C VAL A 73 -5.33 7.95 6.90
N LEU A 74 -4.69 8.33 5.79
CA LEU A 74 -3.87 7.43 5.00
C LEU A 74 -2.63 6.98 5.77
N GLU A 75 -1.95 7.90 6.46
CA GLU A 75 -0.74 7.62 7.24
C GLU A 75 -1.04 6.66 8.40
N ARG A 76 -2.14 6.90 9.11
CA ARG A 76 -2.56 6.02 10.23
C ARG A 76 -2.96 4.63 9.75
N THR A 77 -3.73 4.55 8.66
CA THR A 77 -4.15 3.28 8.05
C THR A 77 -2.93 2.50 7.58
N LEU A 78 -2.01 3.15 6.87
CA LEU A 78 -0.81 2.51 6.36
C LEU A 78 0.10 1.98 7.48
N ALA A 79 0.34 2.78 8.52
CA ALA A 79 1.15 2.35 9.66
C ALA A 79 0.53 1.13 10.37
N ARG A 80 -0.79 1.10 10.52
CA ARG A 80 -1.53 -0.04 11.10
C ARG A 80 -1.41 -1.29 10.23
N GLU A 81 -1.65 -1.17 8.92
CA GLU A 81 -1.56 -2.30 7.97
C GLU A 81 -0.15 -2.91 7.98
N VAL A 82 0.89 -2.08 7.91
CA VAL A 82 2.28 -2.55 7.94
C VAL A 82 2.59 -3.28 9.26
N GLN A 83 2.11 -2.75 10.41
CA GLN A 83 2.29 -3.40 11.69
C GLN A 83 1.53 -4.74 11.78
N GLU A 84 0.31 -4.82 11.26
CA GLU A 84 -0.50 -6.04 11.26
C GLU A 84 0.08 -7.12 10.33
N GLU A 85 0.47 -6.75 9.11
CA GLU A 85 0.95 -7.69 8.09
C GLU A 85 2.35 -8.22 8.37
N VAL A 86 3.29 -7.32 8.71
CA VAL A 86 4.72 -7.66 8.81
C VAL A 86 5.38 -7.32 10.14
N GLY A 87 4.69 -6.70 11.08
CA GLY A 87 5.15 -6.50 12.46
C GLY A 87 6.19 -5.41 12.65
N ILE A 88 6.38 -4.51 11.68
CA ILE A 88 7.34 -3.41 11.78
C ILE A 88 6.67 -2.05 11.92
N ASP A 89 7.40 -1.10 12.47
CA ASP A 89 7.02 0.30 12.53
C ASP A 89 7.64 1.09 11.38
N ILE A 90 6.89 2.06 10.87
CA ILE A 90 7.33 2.96 9.81
C ILE A 90 7.20 4.42 10.23
N ALA A 91 8.01 5.27 9.62
CA ALA A 91 8.01 6.71 9.84
C ALA A 91 8.20 7.48 8.52
N ASN A 92 8.05 8.81 8.59
CA ASN A 92 8.28 9.70 7.45
C ASN A 92 7.53 9.25 6.19
N ILE A 93 6.26 8.90 6.34
CA ILE A 93 5.39 8.49 5.24
C ILE A 93 5.21 9.69 4.31
N ARG A 94 5.54 9.50 3.02
CA ARG A 94 5.45 10.53 2.00
C ARG A 94 4.97 9.98 0.67
N TYR A 95 4.21 10.78 -0.06
CA TYR A 95 3.69 10.40 -1.36
C TYR A 95 4.83 10.12 -2.35
N LEU A 96 4.73 9.00 -3.06
CA LEU A 96 5.63 8.65 -4.16
C LEU A 96 4.93 8.79 -5.51
N THR A 97 3.85 8.04 -5.71
CA THR A 97 3.07 8.04 -6.95
C THR A 97 1.66 7.52 -6.71
N SER A 98 0.83 7.57 -7.74
CA SER A 98 -0.48 6.92 -7.75
C SER A 98 -0.70 6.16 -9.05
N LEU A 99 -1.46 5.08 -8.97
CA LEU A 99 -1.82 4.28 -10.13
C LEU A 99 -3.26 3.80 -9.99
N ALA A 100 -3.91 3.60 -11.11
CA ALA A 100 -5.28 3.08 -11.15
C ALA A 100 -5.32 1.75 -11.90
N ARG A 101 -6.20 0.87 -11.44
CA ARG A 101 -6.44 -0.43 -12.06
C ARG A 101 -7.93 -0.72 -12.08
N VAL A 102 -8.39 -1.38 -13.13
CA VAL A 102 -9.69 -2.06 -13.12
C VAL A 102 -9.41 -3.56 -12.99
N HIS A 103 -9.96 -4.17 -11.92
CA HIS A 103 -9.83 -5.61 -11.69
C HIS A 103 -10.71 -6.41 -12.64
N GLU A 104 -10.49 -7.73 -12.72
CA GLU A 104 -11.26 -8.63 -13.59
C GLU A 104 -12.76 -8.63 -13.26
N ASP A 105 -13.12 -8.39 -12.00
CA ASP A 105 -14.51 -8.25 -11.54
C ASP A 105 -15.14 -6.89 -11.86
N GLY A 106 -14.40 -5.99 -12.54
CA GLY A 106 -14.84 -4.65 -12.91
C GLY A 106 -14.64 -3.59 -11.82
N THR A 107 -14.11 -3.94 -10.65
CA THR A 107 -13.87 -3.00 -9.56
C THR A 107 -12.71 -2.06 -9.90
N PRO A 108 -12.90 -0.73 -9.94
CA PRO A 108 -11.81 0.20 -10.08
C PRO A 108 -11.11 0.42 -8.74
N SER A 109 -9.78 0.45 -8.75
CA SER A 109 -8.94 0.76 -7.59
C SER A 109 -8.03 1.94 -7.89
N LEU A 110 -7.89 2.83 -6.92
CA LEU A 110 -6.86 3.86 -6.87
C LEU A 110 -5.83 3.44 -5.83
N VAL A 111 -4.59 3.24 -6.25
CA VAL A 111 -3.47 2.94 -5.36
C VAL A 111 -2.69 4.21 -5.11
N ILE A 112 -2.49 4.54 -3.83
CA ILE A 112 -1.62 5.62 -3.38
C ILE A 112 -0.35 4.97 -2.84
N SER A 113 0.73 5.05 -3.61
CA SER A 113 2.02 4.50 -3.26
C SER A 113 2.83 5.51 -2.47
N CYS A 114 3.26 5.13 -1.28
CA CYS A 114 4.05 5.96 -0.37
C CYS A 114 5.44 5.38 -0.18
N LEU A 115 6.38 6.26 0.04
CA LEU A 115 7.71 5.94 0.53
C LEU A 115 7.70 6.12 2.06
N ALA A 116 8.31 5.20 2.79
CA ALA A 116 8.39 5.27 4.24
C ALA A 116 9.76 4.77 4.73
N ASP A 117 10.17 5.25 5.88
CA ASP A 117 11.40 4.80 6.53
C ASP A 117 11.07 3.71 7.56
N TYR A 118 11.89 2.67 7.62
CA TYR A 118 11.83 1.70 8.73
C TYR A 118 12.13 2.39 10.05
N ALA A 119 11.27 2.20 11.03
CA ALA A 119 11.37 2.84 12.34
C ALA A 119 11.59 1.85 13.49
N GLY A 120 11.46 0.56 13.26
CA GLY A 120 11.67 -0.46 14.30
C GLY A 120 10.86 -1.73 14.07
N GLY A 121 11.01 -2.68 15.00
CA GLY A 121 10.31 -3.96 14.98
C GLY A 121 11.03 -5.04 14.17
N ASP A 122 10.60 -6.28 14.39
CA ASP A 122 11.09 -7.46 13.68
C ASP A 122 9.99 -8.01 12.79
N ILE A 123 10.37 -8.56 11.63
CA ILE A 123 9.40 -9.16 10.70
C ILE A 123 8.67 -10.30 11.39
N ARG A 124 7.36 -10.16 11.49
CA ARG A 124 6.41 -11.17 11.95
C ARG A 124 5.22 -11.18 11.01
N LEU A 125 5.10 -12.26 10.24
CA LEU A 125 4.07 -12.38 9.22
C LEU A 125 2.69 -12.66 9.83
N GLN A 126 1.67 -12.08 9.22
CA GLN A 126 0.27 -12.48 9.39
C GLN A 126 0.01 -13.66 8.43
N PRO A 127 -0.11 -14.91 8.92
CA PRO A 127 -0.06 -16.10 8.06
C PRO A 127 -1.22 -16.20 7.06
N GLU A 128 -2.37 -15.60 7.38
CA GLU A 128 -3.55 -15.58 6.51
C GLU A 128 -3.34 -14.67 5.30
N GLU A 129 -2.45 -13.69 5.42
CA GLU A 129 -2.18 -12.70 4.40
C GLU A 129 -0.90 -13.00 3.61
N LEU A 130 0.15 -13.45 4.30
CA LEU A 130 1.51 -13.53 3.76
C LEU A 130 2.17 -14.87 4.12
N ASP A 131 3.01 -15.37 3.21
CA ASP A 131 3.83 -16.56 3.46
C ASP A 131 5.35 -16.29 3.45
N ASP A 132 5.78 -15.09 3.05
CA ASP A 132 7.18 -14.66 3.11
C ASP A 132 7.30 -13.13 3.15
N ALA A 133 8.39 -12.61 3.71
CA ALA A 133 8.79 -11.20 3.60
C ALA A 133 10.31 -11.06 3.70
N ARG A 134 10.89 -10.15 2.90
CA ARG A 134 12.35 -9.98 2.80
C ARG A 134 12.73 -8.54 2.54
N TRP A 135 13.88 -8.17 3.11
CA TRP A 135 14.60 -6.95 2.73
C TRP A 135 15.47 -7.25 1.50
N ILE A 136 15.19 -6.59 0.39
CA ILE A 136 15.87 -6.84 -0.89
C ILE A 136 16.33 -5.53 -1.54
N THR A 137 17.38 -5.65 -2.36
CA THR A 137 17.81 -4.54 -3.22
C THR A 137 16.93 -4.45 -4.48
N LEU A 138 17.05 -3.33 -5.21
CA LEU A 138 16.37 -3.18 -6.49
C LEU A 138 16.78 -4.27 -7.50
N ASP A 139 18.05 -4.64 -7.52
CA ASP A 139 18.57 -5.67 -8.44
C ASP A 139 18.00 -7.06 -8.10
N GLU A 140 17.94 -7.40 -6.82
CA GLU A 140 17.35 -8.67 -6.36
C GLU A 140 15.86 -8.77 -6.69
N ALA A 141 15.15 -7.64 -6.72
CA ALA A 141 13.72 -7.59 -7.04
C ALA A 141 13.41 -8.12 -8.47
N GLN A 142 14.34 -8.00 -9.40
CA GLN A 142 14.17 -8.47 -10.79
C GLN A 142 13.95 -9.99 -10.88
N ALA A 143 14.44 -10.76 -9.90
CA ALA A 143 14.29 -12.21 -9.87
C ALA A 143 12.98 -12.68 -9.23
N LEU A 144 12.15 -11.78 -8.70
CA LEU A 144 10.91 -12.10 -8.01
C LEU A 144 9.71 -12.00 -8.96
N ASP A 145 8.71 -12.84 -8.70
CA ASP A 145 7.42 -12.77 -9.40
C ASP A 145 6.55 -11.65 -8.79
N LEU A 146 6.84 -10.42 -9.21
CA LEU A 146 6.21 -9.21 -8.69
C LEU A 146 4.81 -9.00 -9.29
N ILE A 147 3.94 -8.36 -8.50
CA ILE A 147 2.73 -7.74 -9.08
C ILE A 147 3.19 -6.66 -10.08
N ASP A 148 2.50 -6.59 -11.22
CA ASP A 148 2.78 -5.61 -12.27
C ASP A 148 2.82 -4.17 -11.71
N GLY A 149 3.84 -3.42 -12.09
CA GLY A 149 4.09 -2.06 -11.62
C GLY A 149 4.98 -1.94 -10.38
N ILE A 150 5.09 -2.97 -9.54
CA ILE A 150 5.89 -2.89 -8.29
C ILE A 150 7.36 -2.60 -8.59
N TYR A 151 7.96 -3.21 -9.61
CA TYR A 151 9.36 -2.92 -9.96
C TYR A 151 9.58 -1.46 -10.34
N ASP A 152 8.67 -0.89 -11.14
CA ASP A 152 8.74 0.52 -11.53
C ASP A 152 8.65 1.45 -10.31
N GLU A 153 7.78 1.13 -9.34
CA GLU A 153 7.64 1.90 -8.10
C GLU A 153 8.91 1.79 -7.23
N LEU A 154 9.52 0.60 -7.13
CA LEU A 154 10.81 0.43 -6.43
C LEU A 154 11.93 1.24 -7.10
N ALA A 155 11.97 1.29 -8.43
CA ALA A 155 12.91 2.10 -9.17
C ALA A 155 12.70 3.61 -8.95
N MET A 156 11.44 4.05 -8.84
CA MET A 156 11.10 5.43 -8.45
C MET A 156 11.58 5.74 -7.03
N ALA A 157 11.37 4.82 -6.09
CA ALA A 157 11.82 4.95 -4.71
C ALA A 157 13.35 5.01 -4.61
N ASP A 158 14.05 4.18 -5.37
CA ASP A 158 15.52 4.21 -5.44
C ASP A 158 16.05 5.57 -5.94
N ARG A 159 15.44 6.12 -7.01
CA ARG A 159 15.79 7.46 -7.49
C ARG A 159 15.53 8.53 -6.43
N ALA A 160 14.39 8.47 -5.74
CA ALA A 160 14.05 9.41 -4.67
C ALA A 160 15.06 9.35 -3.52
N GLN A 161 15.52 8.16 -3.13
CA GLN A 161 16.56 7.96 -2.10
C GLN A 161 17.91 8.57 -2.51
N LYS A 162 18.20 8.62 -3.80
CA LYS A 162 19.41 9.21 -4.36
C LYS A 162 19.29 10.72 -4.65
N GLY A 163 18.18 11.34 -4.25
CA GLY A 163 17.92 12.77 -4.45
C GLY A 163 17.55 13.16 -5.88
N HIS A 164 17.17 12.21 -6.72
CA HIS A 164 16.66 12.47 -8.07
C HIS A 164 15.17 12.75 -8.07
N GLU A 165 14.69 13.50 -9.06
CA GLU A 165 13.26 13.70 -9.26
C GLU A 165 12.57 12.35 -9.57
N HIS A 166 11.40 12.14 -8.96
CA HIS A 166 10.63 10.89 -9.08
C HIS A 166 9.15 11.11 -9.43
N GLY A 167 8.74 12.36 -9.65
CA GLY A 167 7.33 12.79 -9.69
C GLY A 167 6.47 12.21 -10.82
N GLN A 168 7.05 11.60 -11.84
CA GLN A 168 6.30 10.97 -12.92
C GLN A 168 6.80 9.56 -13.20
N TRP A 169 5.83 8.68 -13.53
CA TRP A 169 6.15 7.32 -13.92
C TRP A 169 6.91 7.29 -15.25
N HIS A 170 7.97 6.50 -15.30
CA HIS A 170 8.67 6.14 -16.54
C HIS A 170 8.85 4.63 -16.54
N ARG A 171 8.55 4.01 -17.69
CA ARG A 171 8.82 2.58 -17.84
C ARG A 171 10.33 2.34 -17.71
N VAL A 172 10.69 1.43 -16.82
CA VAL A 172 12.05 0.91 -16.72
C VAL A 172 12.16 -0.23 -17.73
N VAL A 173 12.98 -0.05 -18.77
CA VAL A 173 13.18 -1.02 -19.85
C VAL A 173 14.35 -1.92 -19.50
#